data_ac6a875a682d3ff94f0cd2815b745357
#
_entry.id   ac6a875a682d3ff94f0cd2815b745357
#
_cell.length_a   1.000
_cell.length_b   1.000
_cell.length_c   1.000
_cell.angle_alpha   90.00
_cell.angle_beta   90.00
_cell.angle_gamma   90.00
#
_symmetry.space_group_name_H-M   'P 1'
#
loop_
_entity.id
_entity.type
_entity.pdbx_description
1 polymer ?
#
loop_
_entity_poly.entity_id
_entity_poly.type
_entity_poly.pdbx_seq_one_letter_code
_entity_poly.pdbx_strand_id
1 'polypeptide(L)'
;MAKKILDTVHSTAKGLHKAGVMDTKTMHEFDALCLTPVKKLSAAQIKQLRTRNKASQAVFAAYLNTSPSTVQKWEQGQKKPNGPSLKLLNLVQQKGLEALA
;
A
#
# COMPACT_ATOMS: atom_id res chain seq x y z
N MET A 1 0.95 -12.59 -17.47
CA MET A 1 -0.22 -13.24 -18.11
C MET A 1 -1.43 -13.24 -17.18
N ALA A 2 -1.33 -13.86 -16.00
CA ALA A 2 -2.45 -13.87 -15.03
C ALA A 2 -2.95 -12.49 -14.64
N LYS A 3 -2.03 -11.53 -14.44
CA LYS A 3 -2.35 -10.15 -14.09
C LYS A 3 -3.22 -9.48 -15.16
N LYS A 4 -2.89 -9.70 -16.44
CA LYS A 4 -3.64 -9.12 -17.56
C LYS A 4 -5.06 -9.68 -17.64
N ILE A 5 -5.23 -10.97 -17.39
CA ILE A 5 -6.55 -11.62 -17.34
C ILE A 5 -7.36 -11.05 -16.18
N LEU A 6 -6.75 -10.91 -14.99
CA LEU A 6 -7.42 -10.33 -13.82
C LEU A 6 -7.82 -8.88 -14.06
N ASP A 7 -6.97 -8.08 -14.73
CA ASP A 7 -7.29 -6.70 -15.07
C ASP A 7 -8.51 -6.62 -15.99
N THR A 8 -8.60 -7.51 -16.98
CA THR A 8 -9.75 -7.58 -17.89
C THR A 8 -11.03 -7.96 -17.14
N VAL A 9 -10.96 -8.98 -16.28
CA VAL A 9 -12.08 -9.42 -15.45
C VAL A 9 -12.54 -8.30 -14.53
N HIS A 10 -11.59 -7.59 -13.92
CA HIS A 10 -11.88 -6.47 -13.01
C HIS A 10 -12.56 -5.31 -13.74
N SER A 11 -12.07 -4.95 -14.92
CA SER A 11 -12.68 -3.90 -15.74
C SER A 11 -14.11 -4.26 -16.15
N THR A 12 -14.35 -5.52 -16.51
CA THR A 12 -15.69 -6.01 -16.82
C THR A 12 -16.61 -5.92 -15.60
N ALA A 13 -16.13 -6.34 -14.43
CA ALA A 13 -16.89 -6.27 -13.19
C ALA A 13 -17.25 -4.81 -12.82
N LYS A 14 -16.31 -3.87 -12.98
CA LYS A 14 -16.58 -2.45 -12.77
C LYS A 14 -17.68 -1.93 -13.67
N GLY A 15 -17.68 -2.32 -14.95
CA GLY A 15 -18.71 -1.95 -15.91
C GLY A 15 -20.08 -2.47 -15.49
N LEU A 16 -20.17 -3.72 -15.07
CA LEU A 16 -21.42 -4.33 -14.60
C LEU A 16 -21.93 -3.65 -13.32
N HIS A 17 -21.04 -3.33 -12.40
CA HIS A 17 -21.39 -2.63 -11.16
C HIS A 17 -21.94 -1.22 -11.46
N LYS A 18 -21.25 -0.49 -12.33
CA LYS A 18 -21.67 0.85 -12.75
C LYS A 18 -23.02 0.83 -13.46
N ALA A 19 -23.32 -0.22 -14.22
CA ALA A 19 -24.59 -0.40 -14.90
C ALA A 19 -25.72 -0.88 -13.98
N GLY A 20 -25.45 -1.15 -12.70
CA GLY A 20 -26.43 -1.61 -11.73
C GLY A 20 -26.74 -3.10 -11.81
N VAL A 21 -26.00 -3.88 -12.61
CA VAL A 21 -26.19 -5.33 -12.77
C VAL A 21 -25.52 -6.11 -11.64
N MET A 22 -24.43 -5.57 -11.08
CA MET A 22 -23.66 -6.20 -10.01
C MET A 22 -23.77 -5.35 -8.73
N ASP A 23 -24.02 -5.99 -7.58
CA ASP A 23 -24.08 -5.29 -6.30
C ASP A 23 -22.69 -4.92 -5.77
N THR A 24 -22.64 -4.05 -4.76
CA THR A 24 -21.40 -3.56 -4.17
C THR A 24 -20.61 -4.67 -3.48
N LYS A 25 -21.30 -5.60 -2.82
CA LYS A 25 -20.63 -6.73 -2.14
C LYS A 25 -19.86 -7.58 -3.16
N THR A 26 -20.49 -7.95 -4.26
CA THR A 26 -19.89 -8.74 -5.32
C THR A 26 -18.74 -7.98 -5.97
N MET A 27 -18.91 -6.66 -6.18
CA MET A 27 -17.84 -5.82 -6.72
C MET A 27 -16.61 -5.82 -5.80
N HIS A 28 -16.81 -5.76 -4.48
CA HIS A 28 -15.71 -5.81 -3.53
C HIS A 28 -14.98 -7.17 -3.55
N GLU A 29 -15.69 -8.25 -3.84
CA GLU A 29 -15.05 -9.57 -4.03
C GLU A 29 -14.11 -9.55 -5.24
N PHE A 30 -14.52 -8.94 -6.35
CA PHE A 30 -13.66 -8.75 -7.52
C PHE A 30 -12.49 -7.81 -7.21
N ASP A 31 -12.73 -6.73 -6.47
CA ASP A 31 -11.68 -5.81 -6.06
C ASP A 31 -10.60 -6.54 -5.24
N ALA A 32 -11.02 -7.44 -4.33
CA ALA A 32 -10.09 -8.19 -3.50
C ALA A 32 -9.19 -9.12 -4.32
N LEU A 33 -9.72 -9.71 -5.40
CA LEU A 33 -8.94 -10.56 -6.32
C LEU A 33 -7.91 -9.77 -7.11
N CYS A 34 -8.12 -8.47 -7.28
CA CYS A 34 -7.31 -7.60 -8.14
C CYS A 34 -6.46 -6.60 -7.36
N LEU A 35 -6.30 -6.80 -6.04
CA LEU A 35 -5.43 -5.95 -5.22
C LEU A 35 -3.99 -6.04 -5.70
N THR A 36 -3.30 -4.89 -5.70
CA THR A 36 -1.87 -4.84 -6.01
C THR A 36 -1.11 -5.61 -4.94
N PRO A 37 -0.22 -6.55 -5.33
CA PRO A 37 0.59 -7.28 -4.36
C PRO A 37 1.45 -6.33 -3.53
N VAL A 38 1.56 -6.63 -2.23
CA VAL A 38 2.41 -5.89 -1.31
C VAL A 38 3.85 -6.34 -1.49
N LYS A 39 4.76 -5.40 -1.78
CA LYS A 39 6.18 -5.68 -1.98
C LYS A 39 6.94 -5.51 -0.68
N LYS A 40 7.89 -6.41 -0.43
CA LYS A 40 8.84 -6.25 0.67
C LYS A 40 9.76 -5.07 0.36
N LEU A 41 10.09 -4.31 1.39
CA LEU A 41 11.01 -3.18 1.27
C LEU A 41 12.23 -3.42 2.15
N SER A 42 13.42 -3.18 1.60
CA SER A 42 14.67 -3.24 2.37
C SER A 42 14.79 -2.00 3.28
N ALA A 43 15.68 -2.07 4.24
CA ALA A 43 15.98 -0.94 5.13
C ALA A 43 16.34 0.33 4.32
N ALA A 44 17.17 0.17 3.29
CA ALA A 44 17.56 1.28 2.41
C ALA A 44 16.38 1.85 1.65
N GLN A 45 15.48 0.99 1.16
CA GLN A 45 14.28 1.43 0.43
C GLN A 45 13.33 2.20 1.33
N ILE A 46 13.16 1.80 2.59
CA ILE A 46 12.32 2.52 3.56
C ILE A 46 12.90 3.91 3.82
N LYS A 47 14.21 4.00 4.02
CA LYS A 47 14.88 5.29 4.21
C LYS A 47 14.74 6.20 2.98
N GLN A 48 14.92 5.65 1.78
CA GLN A 48 14.72 6.39 0.54
C GLN A 48 13.29 6.90 0.39
N LEU A 49 12.33 6.06 0.73
CA LEU A 49 10.91 6.43 0.67
C LEU A 49 10.63 7.61 1.60
N ARG A 50 11.15 7.56 2.81
CA ARG A 50 11.00 8.65 3.78
C ARG A 50 11.66 9.94 3.28
N THR A 51 12.90 9.87 2.84
CA THR A 51 13.65 11.05 2.41
C THR A 51 13.06 11.65 1.13
N ARG A 52 12.56 10.83 0.22
CA ARG A 52 11.87 11.29 -1.00
C ARG A 52 10.61 12.09 -0.65
N ASN A 53 9.92 11.71 0.40
CA ASN A 53 8.74 12.44 0.89
C ASN A 53 9.11 13.60 1.83
N LYS A 54 10.40 13.91 1.98
CA LYS A 54 10.91 15.05 2.76
C LYS A 54 10.42 15.03 4.21
N ALA A 55 10.33 13.84 4.80
CA ALA A 55 9.86 13.66 6.17
C ALA A 55 11.00 13.22 7.09
N SER A 56 11.02 13.74 8.32
CA SER A 56 11.87 13.21 9.37
C SER A 56 11.35 11.85 9.83
N GLN A 57 12.15 11.11 10.61
CA GLN A 57 11.69 9.85 11.19
C GLN A 57 10.45 10.05 12.07
N ALA A 58 10.42 11.14 12.84
CA ALA A 58 9.28 11.46 13.71
C ALA A 58 8.02 11.76 12.91
N VAL A 59 8.13 12.56 11.86
CA VAL A 59 6.99 12.90 11.00
C VAL A 59 6.49 11.65 10.25
N PHE A 60 7.41 10.87 9.70
CA PHE A 60 7.06 9.63 8.98
C PHE A 60 6.34 8.65 9.91
N ALA A 61 6.85 8.49 11.14
CA ALA A 61 6.22 7.65 12.16
C ALA A 61 4.82 8.12 12.51
N ALA A 62 4.61 9.43 12.61
CA ALA A 62 3.29 10.00 12.91
C ALA A 62 2.27 9.65 11.82
N TYR A 63 2.64 9.78 10.54
CA TYR A 63 1.78 9.40 9.43
C TYR A 63 1.44 7.91 9.43
N LEU A 64 2.37 7.07 9.86
CA LEU A 64 2.19 5.61 9.92
C LEU A 64 1.58 5.14 11.23
N ASN A 65 1.30 6.04 12.15
CA ASN A 65 0.78 5.73 13.47
C ASN A 65 1.68 4.76 14.24
N THR A 66 2.98 5.03 14.22
CA THR A 66 3.99 4.24 14.92
C THR A 66 4.99 5.18 15.61
N SER A 67 6.00 4.63 16.27
CA SER A 67 7.00 5.44 16.97
C SER A 67 8.22 5.74 16.07
N PRO A 68 8.91 6.89 16.30
CA PRO A 68 10.17 7.15 15.59
C PRO A 68 11.21 6.06 15.81
N SER A 69 11.24 5.46 16.98
CA SER A 69 12.13 4.33 17.31
C SER A 69 11.88 3.15 16.39
N THR A 70 10.61 2.85 16.09
CA THR A 70 10.25 1.76 15.17
C THR A 70 10.74 2.06 13.76
N VAL A 71 10.55 3.27 13.26
CA VAL A 71 11.04 3.69 11.93
C VAL A 71 12.56 3.57 11.88
N GLN A 72 13.25 4.02 12.93
CA GLN A 72 14.72 3.92 13.03
C GLN A 72 15.17 2.47 12.91
N LYS A 73 14.51 1.55 13.63
CA LYS A 73 14.85 0.12 13.58
C LYS A 73 14.64 -0.47 12.20
N TRP A 74 13.58 -0.06 11.50
CA TRP A 74 13.36 -0.50 10.11
C TRP A 74 14.52 -0.04 9.22
N GLU A 75 14.94 1.20 9.35
CA GLU A 75 15.99 1.79 8.51
C GLU A 75 17.39 1.24 8.84
N GLN A 76 17.57 0.73 10.04
CA GLN A 76 18.82 0.07 10.45
C GLN A 76 18.83 -1.44 10.18
N GLY A 77 17.72 -1.99 9.69
CA GLY A 77 17.61 -3.43 9.45
C GLY A 77 17.42 -4.27 10.70
N GLN A 78 17.22 -3.65 11.87
CA GLN A 78 17.03 -4.35 13.14
C GLN A 78 15.65 -4.98 13.28
N LYS A 79 14.67 -4.43 12.58
CA LYS A 79 13.29 -4.89 12.62
C LYS A 79 12.66 -4.71 11.24
N LYS A 80 11.81 -5.65 10.87
CA LYS A 80 11.05 -5.56 9.60
C LYS A 80 9.63 -5.07 9.89
N PRO A 81 9.05 -4.24 9.00
CA PRO A 81 7.65 -3.87 9.14
C PRO A 81 6.74 -5.10 9.14
N ASN A 82 5.72 -5.11 9.99
CA ASN A 82 4.68 -6.14 9.95
C ASN A 82 3.79 -5.96 8.72
N GLY A 83 2.85 -6.89 8.49
CA GLY A 83 1.97 -6.86 7.33
C GLY A 83 1.23 -5.54 7.12
N PRO A 84 0.48 -5.04 8.13
CA PRO A 84 -0.22 -3.76 8.00
C PRO A 84 0.71 -2.57 7.73
N SER A 85 1.84 -2.49 8.44
CA SER A 85 2.83 -1.43 8.23
C SER A 85 3.43 -1.49 6.83
N LEU A 86 3.73 -2.68 6.35
CA LEU A 86 4.27 -2.87 4.99
C LEU A 86 3.25 -2.44 3.94
N LYS A 87 1.97 -2.73 4.13
CA LYS A 87 0.90 -2.27 3.23
C LYS A 87 0.86 -0.75 3.18
N LEU A 88 0.94 -0.08 4.33
CA LEU A 88 0.97 1.39 4.39
C LEU A 88 2.19 1.97 3.68
N LEU A 89 3.37 1.36 3.87
CA LEU A 89 4.59 1.78 3.19
C LEU A 89 4.47 1.65 1.67
N ASN A 90 3.87 0.56 1.20
CA ASN A 90 3.60 0.38 -0.23
C ASN A 90 2.64 1.45 -0.76
N LEU A 91 1.64 1.81 0.02
CA LEU A 91 0.69 2.86 -0.35
C LEU A 91 1.39 4.22 -0.48
N VAL A 92 2.28 4.55 0.45
CA VAL A 92 3.09 5.76 0.39
C VAL A 92 3.98 5.76 -0.86
N GLN A 93 4.56 4.62 -1.21
CA GLN A 93 5.39 4.48 -2.40
C GLN A 93 4.61 4.77 -3.69
N GLN A 94 3.36 4.35 -3.75
CA GLN A 94 2.51 4.53 -4.93
C GLN A 94 1.87 5.91 -5.00
N LYS A 95 1.42 6.46 -3.88
CA LYS A 95 0.56 7.65 -3.84
C LYS A 95 1.13 8.82 -3.03
N GLY A 96 2.27 8.63 -2.38
CA GLY A 96 2.86 9.65 -1.52
C GLY A 96 2.29 9.61 -0.11
N LEU A 97 2.93 10.41 0.76
CA LEU A 97 2.60 10.41 2.19
C LEU A 97 1.20 10.96 2.47
N GLU A 98 0.69 11.83 1.60
CA GLU A 98 -0.65 12.39 1.71
C GLU A 98 -1.75 11.33 1.72
N ALA A 99 -1.50 10.16 1.16
CA ALA A 99 -2.47 9.06 1.16
C ALA A 99 -2.82 8.58 2.58
N LEU A 100 -1.97 8.90 3.55
CA LEU A 100 -2.17 8.52 4.96
C LEU A 100 -2.73 9.67 5.82
N ALA A 101 -2.90 10.83 5.23
CA ALA A 101 -3.38 12.01 5.97
C ALA A 101 -4.89 11.97 6.23
#